data_fd53eaf8f810b27f8f6bdf89b7fc92a6
#
_entry.id   fd53eaf8f810b27f8f6bdf89b7fc92a6
#
_cell.length_a   1.000
_cell.length_b   1.000
_cell.length_c   1.000
_cell.angle_alpha   90.00
_cell.angle_beta   90.00
_cell.angle_gamma   90.00
#
_symmetry.space_group_name_H-M   'P 1'
#
loop_
_entity.id
_entity.type
_entity.pdbx_description
1 polymer ?
#
loop_
_entity_poly.entity_id
_entity_poly.type
_entity_poly.pdbx_seq_one_letter_code
_entity_poly.pdbx_strand_id
1 'polypeptide(L)'
;IHILCDAIRTPENIGMCFRVAESFGVEKIYLQENSPFDENRKVVKTARNTLHQIKCEFYGDFDEKLCILKELGYTIIGIEITDQSINIQDFNFTNHEKIVLLLGSERNGIKNTNFIDATIAIPMFGRNSSMNVIHSLAITLYEVTNQIGTENKRI
;
A
#
# COMPACT_ATOMS: atom_id res chain seq x y z
N ILE A 1 10.09 1.63 3.25
CA ILE A 1 8.64 1.68 2.95
C ILE A 1 8.09 0.27 3.01
N HIS A 2 6.97 0.08 3.71
CA HIS A 2 6.18 -1.14 3.71
C HIS A 2 4.77 -0.88 3.16
N ILE A 3 4.08 -1.95 2.75
CA ILE A 3 2.67 -1.90 2.32
C ILE A 3 1.87 -2.85 3.19
N LEU A 4 0.71 -2.42 3.68
CA LEU A 4 -0.25 -3.26 4.36
C LEU A 4 -1.55 -3.29 3.54
N CYS A 5 -1.98 -4.50 3.16
CA CYS A 5 -3.19 -4.73 2.39
C CYS A 5 -4.31 -5.20 3.31
N ASP A 6 -5.31 -4.35 3.57
CA ASP A 6 -6.51 -4.74 4.33
C ASP A 6 -7.52 -5.39 3.40
N ALA A 7 -7.66 -6.70 3.52
CA ALA A 7 -8.67 -7.51 2.84
C ALA A 7 -8.71 -7.36 1.30
N ILE A 8 -7.57 -7.15 0.65
CA ILE A 8 -7.48 -7.24 -0.81
C ILE A 8 -7.64 -8.70 -1.21
N ARG A 9 -8.66 -9.01 -2.00
CA ARG A 9 -9.07 -10.38 -2.38
C ARG A 9 -8.92 -10.67 -3.87
N THR A 10 -8.84 -9.65 -4.71
CA THR A 10 -8.66 -9.82 -6.15
C THR A 10 -7.24 -10.31 -6.45
N PRO A 11 -7.07 -11.55 -6.96
CA PRO A 11 -5.74 -12.12 -7.17
C PRO A 11 -4.86 -11.28 -8.08
N GLU A 12 -5.44 -10.67 -9.12
CA GLU A 12 -4.74 -9.79 -10.04
C GLU A 12 -4.19 -8.54 -9.35
N ASN A 13 -4.95 -7.97 -8.40
CA ASN A 13 -4.49 -6.82 -7.61
C ASN A 13 -3.32 -7.20 -6.72
N ILE A 14 -3.38 -8.36 -6.06
CA ILE A 14 -2.26 -8.84 -5.23
C ILE A 14 -0.99 -9.00 -6.08
N GLY A 15 -1.06 -9.71 -7.20
CA GLY A 15 0.10 -9.89 -8.06
C GLY A 15 0.65 -8.56 -8.60
N MET A 16 -0.22 -7.62 -8.99
CA MET A 16 0.20 -6.29 -9.42
C MET A 16 0.80 -5.47 -8.27
N CYS A 17 0.32 -5.65 -7.02
CA CYS A 17 0.90 -5.02 -5.84
C CYS A 17 2.38 -5.37 -5.70
N PHE A 18 2.74 -6.65 -5.78
CA PHE A 18 4.15 -7.09 -5.74
C PHE A 18 4.97 -6.47 -6.86
N ARG A 19 4.42 -6.41 -8.07
CA ARG A 19 5.12 -5.84 -9.22
C ARG A 19 5.37 -4.34 -9.07
N VAL A 20 4.39 -3.59 -8.59
CA VAL A 20 4.53 -2.16 -8.32
C VAL A 20 5.50 -1.93 -7.15
N ALA A 21 5.36 -2.70 -6.07
CA ALA A 21 6.21 -2.61 -4.89
C ALA A 21 7.70 -2.81 -5.23
N GLU A 22 8.01 -3.82 -6.05
CA GLU A 22 9.39 -4.07 -6.51
C GLU A 22 9.94 -2.89 -7.30
N SER A 23 9.16 -2.33 -8.21
CA SER A 23 9.59 -1.19 -9.06
C SER A 23 9.95 0.07 -8.25
N PHE A 24 9.41 0.22 -7.05
CA PHE A 24 9.67 1.36 -6.16
C PHE A 24 10.53 1.01 -4.93
N GLY A 25 11.12 -0.18 -4.88
CA GLY A 25 12.04 -0.55 -3.79
C GLY A 25 11.34 -0.72 -2.44
N VAL A 26 10.08 -1.15 -2.43
CA VAL A 26 9.36 -1.49 -1.20
C VAL A 26 10.00 -2.72 -0.56
N GLU A 27 10.20 -2.68 0.75
CA GLU A 27 10.91 -3.73 1.49
C GLU A 27 10.02 -4.92 1.87
N LYS A 28 8.75 -4.64 2.20
CA LYS A 28 7.84 -5.66 2.71
C LYS A 28 6.37 -5.34 2.38
N ILE A 29 5.62 -6.41 2.11
CA ILE A 29 4.17 -6.39 1.98
C ILE A 29 3.56 -7.27 3.08
N TYR A 30 2.51 -6.76 3.74
CA TYR A 30 1.69 -7.50 4.68
C TYR A 30 0.37 -7.85 4.02
N LEU A 31 0.03 -9.13 4.00
CA LEU A 31 -1.24 -9.66 3.49
C LEU A 31 -2.03 -10.33 4.61
N GLN A 32 -3.34 -10.25 4.55
CA GLN A 32 -4.18 -11.02 5.46
C GLN A 32 -4.08 -12.52 5.14
N GLU A 33 -4.11 -13.40 6.15
CA GLU A 33 -3.91 -14.87 6.03
C GLU A 33 -4.71 -15.55 4.92
N ASN A 34 -5.94 -15.09 4.67
CA ASN A 34 -6.80 -15.67 3.63
C ASN A 34 -6.66 -14.99 2.26
N SER A 35 -5.62 -14.19 2.05
CA SER A 35 -5.36 -13.59 0.74
C SER A 35 -4.83 -14.64 -0.23
N PRO A 36 -5.26 -14.65 -1.51
CA PRO A 36 -4.65 -15.53 -2.51
C PRO A 36 -3.17 -15.19 -2.70
N PHE A 37 -2.32 -16.20 -2.86
CA PHE A 37 -0.88 -16.01 -2.97
C PHE A 37 -0.26 -16.89 -4.08
N ASP A 38 0.87 -17.55 -3.83
CA ASP A 38 1.69 -18.26 -4.81
C ASP A 38 1.03 -19.49 -5.44
N GLU A 39 0.06 -20.11 -4.77
CA GLU A 39 -0.77 -21.16 -5.31
C GLU A 39 -1.78 -20.66 -6.35
N ASN A 40 -2.04 -19.35 -6.41
CA ASN A 40 -3.02 -18.77 -7.31
C ASN A 40 -2.37 -18.35 -8.63
N ARG A 41 -2.74 -19.03 -9.73
CA ARG A 41 -2.18 -18.77 -11.07
C ARG A 41 -2.31 -17.32 -11.53
N LYS A 42 -3.35 -16.60 -11.12
CA LYS A 42 -3.56 -15.21 -11.51
C LYS A 42 -2.61 -14.27 -10.75
N VAL A 43 -2.34 -14.54 -9.47
CA VAL A 43 -1.32 -13.84 -8.68
C VAL A 43 0.03 -14.01 -9.35
N VAL A 44 0.46 -15.25 -9.57
CA VAL A 44 1.76 -15.58 -10.20
C VAL A 44 1.90 -14.92 -11.57
N LYS A 45 0.86 -14.99 -12.41
CA LYS A 45 0.86 -14.40 -13.75
C LYS A 45 1.03 -12.87 -13.71
N THR A 46 0.36 -12.17 -12.81
CA THR A 46 0.39 -10.70 -12.72
C THR A 46 1.61 -10.18 -11.98
N ALA A 47 2.09 -10.90 -10.96
CA ALA A 47 3.33 -10.58 -10.26
C ALA A 47 4.58 -10.83 -11.12
N ARG A 48 4.52 -11.77 -12.08
CA ARG A 48 5.69 -12.24 -12.84
C ARG A 48 6.78 -12.75 -11.88
N ASN A 49 8.02 -12.26 -12.02
CA ASN A 49 9.17 -12.69 -11.21
C ASN A 49 9.29 -11.93 -9.87
N THR A 50 8.38 -10.99 -9.57
CA THR A 50 8.53 -10.11 -8.40
C THR A 50 7.97 -10.71 -7.11
N LEU A 51 7.14 -11.75 -7.20
CA LEU A 51 6.47 -12.37 -6.05
C LEU A 51 7.44 -12.81 -4.95
N HIS A 52 8.62 -13.30 -5.32
CA HIS A 52 9.64 -13.78 -4.37
C HIS A 52 10.79 -12.77 -4.15
N GLN A 53 10.71 -11.59 -4.76
CA GLN A 53 11.72 -10.55 -4.60
C GLN A 53 11.38 -9.60 -3.44
N ILE A 54 10.10 -9.51 -3.07
CA ILE A 54 9.62 -8.70 -1.96
C ILE A 54 9.29 -9.62 -0.78
N LYS A 55 9.71 -9.24 0.42
CA LYS A 55 9.34 -9.96 1.64
C LYS A 55 7.82 -9.88 1.84
N CYS A 56 7.17 -11.01 2.00
CA CYS A 56 5.76 -11.10 2.32
C CYS A 56 5.57 -11.67 3.71
N GLU A 57 4.70 -11.06 4.49
CA GLU A 57 4.30 -11.53 5.80
C GLU A 57 2.78 -11.57 5.89
N PHE A 58 2.24 -12.68 6.38
CA PHE A 58 0.81 -12.85 6.59
C PHE A 58 0.44 -12.45 8.01
N TYR A 59 -0.74 -11.84 8.19
CA TYR A 59 -1.27 -11.45 9.49
C TYR A 59 -2.71 -11.93 9.65
N GLY A 60 -3.10 -12.24 10.88
CA GLY A 60 -4.47 -12.67 11.23
C GLY A 60 -5.36 -11.48 11.57
N ASP A 61 -5.08 -10.80 12.67
CA ASP A 61 -5.84 -9.65 13.14
C ASP A 61 -5.26 -8.34 12.62
N PHE A 62 -6.14 -7.50 12.08
CA PHE A 62 -5.77 -6.22 11.45
C PHE A 62 -5.32 -5.18 12.48
N ASP A 63 -6.07 -5.02 13.57
CA ASP A 63 -5.78 -4.01 14.58
C ASP A 63 -4.53 -4.37 15.38
N GLU A 64 -4.34 -5.65 15.68
CA GLU A 64 -3.10 -6.16 16.30
C GLU A 64 -1.90 -5.86 15.39
N LYS A 65 -2.02 -6.09 14.08
CA LYS A 65 -0.93 -5.81 13.14
C LYS A 65 -0.58 -4.32 13.10
N LEU A 66 -1.58 -3.45 13.09
CA LEU A 66 -1.36 -2.00 13.13
C LEU A 66 -0.68 -1.57 14.43
N CYS A 67 -1.12 -2.12 15.58
CA CYS A 67 -0.51 -1.86 16.88
C CYS A 67 1.00 -2.21 16.86
N ILE A 68 1.35 -3.40 16.41
CA ILE A 68 2.74 -3.86 16.29
C ILE A 68 3.56 -2.89 15.40
N LEU A 69 3.01 -2.47 14.26
CA LEU A 69 3.70 -1.55 13.36
C LEU A 69 3.93 -0.17 14.00
N LYS A 70 2.97 0.31 14.78
CA LYS A 70 3.11 1.55 15.57
C LYS A 70 4.21 1.43 16.63
N GLU A 71 4.25 0.32 17.37
CA GLU A 71 5.29 0.05 18.37
C GLU A 71 6.69 -0.03 17.74
N LEU A 72 6.79 -0.48 16.49
CA LEU A 72 8.04 -0.50 15.72
C LEU A 72 8.42 0.88 15.13
N GLY A 73 7.62 1.92 15.40
CA GLY A 73 7.89 3.29 14.99
C GLY A 73 7.48 3.60 13.54
N TYR A 74 6.58 2.81 12.94
CA TYR A 74 6.06 3.13 11.62
C TYR A 74 4.95 4.18 11.69
N THR A 75 4.99 5.14 10.76
CA THR A 75 3.85 6.02 10.44
C THR A 75 2.94 5.29 9.48
N ILE A 76 1.66 5.15 9.84
CA ILE A 76 0.64 4.46 9.04
C ILE A 76 -0.15 5.50 8.25
N ILE A 77 -0.02 5.44 6.92
CA ILE A 77 -0.65 6.39 6.00
C ILE A 77 -1.66 5.62 5.14
N GLY A 78 -2.94 5.93 5.33
CA GLY A 78 -4.03 5.35 4.53
C GLY A 78 -4.14 6.03 3.16
N ILE A 79 -4.35 5.23 2.11
CA ILE A 79 -4.66 5.75 0.77
C ILE A 79 -6.16 5.61 0.56
N GLU A 80 -6.90 6.70 0.80
CA GLU A 80 -8.37 6.68 0.77
C GLU A 80 -8.92 8.10 0.52
N ILE A 81 -10.10 8.18 -0.09
CA ILE A 81 -10.80 9.45 -0.30
C ILE A 81 -11.83 9.64 0.83
N THR A 82 -11.53 10.56 1.74
CA THR A 82 -12.42 10.95 2.85
C THR A 82 -12.44 12.47 2.98
N ASP A 83 -13.40 12.99 3.75
CA ASP A 83 -13.48 14.43 4.02
C ASP A 83 -12.26 14.99 4.78
N GLN A 84 -11.46 14.13 5.40
CA GLN A 84 -10.27 14.48 6.17
C GLN A 84 -8.97 14.15 5.45
N SER A 85 -9.04 13.59 4.24
CA SER A 85 -7.85 13.20 3.50
C SER A 85 -7.06 14.42 3.02
N ILE A 86 -5.75 14.37 3.20
CA ILE A 86 -4.82 15.36 2.69
C ILE A 86 -4.54 15.03 1.21
N ASN A 87 -4.53 16.04 0.35
CA ASN A 87 -4.10 15.84 -1.04
C ASN A 87 -2.66 15.30 -1.05
N ILE A 88 -2.42 14.26 -1.80
CA ILE A 88 -1.10 13.61 -1.87
C ILE A 88 0.04 14.59 -2.16
N GLN A 89 -0.21 15.63 -2.96
CA GLN A 89 0.78 16.66 -3.32
C GLN A 89 1.13 17.58 -2.14
N ASP A 90 0.22 17.69 -1.16
CA ASP A 90 0.38 18.56 0.01
C ASP A 90 0.94 17.79 1.22
N PHE A 91 1.05 16.46 1.11
CA PHE A 91 1.57 15.63 2.19
C PHE A 91 3.10 15.52 2.12
N ASN A 92 3.77 15.80 3.23
CA ASN A 92 5.23 15.74 3.32
C ASN A 92 5.70 14.38 3.85
N PHE A 93 6.12 13.49 2.96
CA PHE A 93 6.64 12.17 3.31
C PHE A 93 8.03 12.21 3.94
N THR A 94 8.82 13.26 3.74
CA THR A 94 10.19 13.36 4.27
C THR A 94 10.24 13.48 5.79
N ASN A 95 9.14 13.83 6.42
CA ASN A 95 9.02 13.90 7.87
C ASN A 95 8.90 12.53 8.56
N HIS A 96 8.85 11.44 7.76
CA HIS A 96 8.59 10.10 8.26
C HIS A 96 9.72 9.14 7.87
N GLU A 97 10.45 8.64 8.85
CA GLU A 97 11.59 7.74 8.64
C GLU A 97 11.13 6.33 8.22
N LYS A 98 10.02 5.86 8.80
CA LYS A 98 9.44 4.54 8.53
C LYS A 98 7.97 4.69 8.13
N ILE A 99 7.63 4.29 6.92
CA ILE A 99 6.28 4.45 6.37
C ILE A 99 5.65 3.10 6.08
N VAL A 100 4.40 2.93 6.50
CA VAL A 100 3.48 1.89 6.02
C VAL A 100 2.38 2.56 5.23
N LEU A 101 2.26 2.22 3.94
CA LEU A 101 1.12 2.58 3.11
C LEU A 101 0.02 1.54 3.31
N LEU A 102 -1.12 1.97 3.81
CA LEU A 102 -2.29 1.13 4.05
C LEU A 102 -3.24 1.22 2.86
N LEU A 103 -3.53 0.05 2.27
CA LEU A 103 -4.52 -0.13 1.21
C LEU A 103 -5.78 -0.76 1.78
N GLY A 104 -6.91 -0.13 1.57
CA GLY A 104 -8.22 -0.68 1.93
C GLY A 104 -8.71 -1.75 0.95
N SER A 105 -9.76 -2.46 1.35
CA SER A 105 -10.43 -3.43 0.50
C SER A 105 -11.07 -2.76 -0.72
N GLU A 106 -11.20 -3.52 -1.82
CA GLU A 106 -11.78 -3.00 -3.06
C GLU A 106 -13.25 -2.57 -2.93
N ARG A 107 -13.97 -3.05 -1.92
CA ARG A 107 -15.41 -2.77 -1.73
C ARG A 107 -15.69 -1.73 -0.66
N ASN A 108 -14.95 -1.78 0.44
CA ASN A 108 -15.29 -1.03 1.65
C ASN A 108 -14.25 0.05 1.99
N GLY A 109 -13.17 0.15 1.19
CA GLY A 109 -12.08 1.03 1.52
C GLY A 109 -11.34 0.60 2.79
N ILE A 110 -10.75 1.55 3.47
CA ILE A 110 -10.03 1.35 4.74
C ILE A 110 -11.03 1.36 5.90
N LYS A 111 -10.95 0.36 6.78
CA LYS A 111 -11.70 0.37 8.03
C LYS A 111 -11.26 1.54 8.90
N ASN A 112 -12.23 2.22 9.50
CA ASN A 112 -11.92 3.28 10.46
C ASN A 112 -11.18 2.66 11.66
N THR A 113 -9.98 3.18 11.93
CA THR A 113 -9.15 2.74 13.05
C THR A 113 -8.37 3.91 13.62
N ASN A 114 -8.14 3.88 14.92
CA ASN A 114 -7.37 4.90 15.64
C ASN A 114 -5.85 4.80 15.40
N PHE A 115 -5.40 3.80 14.64
CA PHE A 115 -3.98 3.57 14.37
C PHE A 115 -3.46 4.29 13.13
N ILE A 116 -4.35 4.87 12.30
CA ILE A 116 -3.95 5.61 11.09
C ILE A 116 -3.50 7.02 11.51
N ASP A 117 -2.27 7.38 11.14
CA ASP A 117 -1.70 8.69 11.46
C ASP A 117 -2.16 9.78 10.49
N ALA A 118 -2.33 9.42 9.23
CA ALA A 118 -2.84 10.31 8.19
C ALA A 118 -3.53 9.52 7.09
N THR A 119 -4.46 10.18 6.41
CA THR A 119 -5.07 9.66 5.19
C THR A 119 -4.77 10.61 4.04
N ILE A 120 -4.31 10.07 2.92
CA ILE A 120 -4.00 10.83 1.71
C ILE A 120 -4.95 10.46 0.59
N ALA A 121 -5.30 11.44 -0.24
CA ALA A 121 -6.15 11.25 -1.40
C ALA A 121 -5.46 11.72 -2.69
N ILE A 122 -5.67 10.99 -3.76
CA ILE A 122 -5.28 11.38 -5.11
C ILE A 122 -6.45 12.15 -5.72
N PRO A 123 -6.26 13.40 -6.16
CA PRO A 123 -7.35 14.19 -6.76
C PRO A 123 -7.92 13.51 -7.99
N MET A 124 -9.24 13.39 -8.03
CA MET A 124 -9.98 12.83 -9.15
C MET A 124 -10.64 13.94 -9.96
N PHE A 125 -10.33 14.04 -11.25
CA PHE A 125 -10.86 15.07 -12.15
C PHE A 125 -11.97 14.53 -13.08
N GLY A 126 -12.20 13.23 -13.05
CA GLY A 126 -13.23 12.56 -13.83
C GLY A 126 -14.55 12.43 -13.08
N ARG A 127 -15.50 11.67 -13.68
CA ARG A 127 -16.81 11.40 -13.06
C ARG A 127 -16.81 10.21 -12.12
N ASN A 128 -15.80 9.34 -12.17
CA ASN A 128 -15.67 8.21 -11.27
C ASN A 128 -15.27 8.68 -9.88
N SER A 129 -15.82 8.05 -8.85
CA SER A 129 -15.57 8.35 -7.46
C SER A 129 -14.27 7.74 -6.92
N SER A 130 -13.70 6.77 -7.62
CA SER A 130 -12.49 6.05 -7.18
C SER A 130 -11.73 5.47 -8.37
N MET A 131 -10.48 5.08 -8.15
CA MET A 131 -9.65 4.32 -9.08
C MET A 131 -9.29 2.96 -8.49
N ASN A 132 -8.73 2.08 -9.32
CA ASN A 132 -8.21 0.79 -8.82
C ASN A 132 -7.14 1.02 -7.75
N VAL A 133 -7.21 0.24 -6.66
CA VAL A 133 -6.34 0.36 -5.50
C VAL A 133 -4.85 0.25 -5.85
N ILE A 134 -4.48 -0.52 -6.87
CA ILE A 134 -3.08 -0.66 -7.30
C ILE A 134 -2.62 0.55 -8.12
N HIS A 135 -3.51 1.18 -8.86
CA HIS A 135 -3.19 2.46 -9.51
C HIS A 135 -2.95 3.56 -8.47
N SER A 136 -3.78 3.62 -7.43
CA SER A 136 -3.57 4.54 -6.31
C SER A 136 -2.24 4.28 -5.60
N LEU A 137 -1.90 3.01 -5.36
CA LEU A 137 -0.62 2.62 -4.80
C LEU A 137 0.56 3.08 -5.67
N ALA A 138 0.49 2.85 -6.99
CA ALA A 138 1.58 3.22 -7.91
C ALA A 138 1.83 4.73 -7.92
N ILE A 139 0.77 5.54 -7.95
CA ILE A 139 0.87 7.00 -7.89
C ILE A 139 1.46 7.44 -6.54
N THR A 140 0.99 6.84 -5.45
CA THR A 140 1.48 7.15 -4.10
C THR A 140 2.96 6.79 -3.95
N LEU A 141 3.38 5.61 -4.38
CA LEU A 141 4.78 5.19 -4.31
C LEU A 141 5.68 6.09 -5.18
N TYR A 142 5.20 6.53 -6.34
CA TYR A 142 5.93 7.50 -7.16
C TYR A 142 6.16 8.80 -6.40
N GLU A 143 5.14 9.35 -5.75
CA GLU A 143 5.25 10.59 -4.98
C GLU A 143 6.15 10.40 -3.75
N VAL A 144 5.95 9.33 -2.97
CA VAL A 144 6.81 9.00 -1.81
C VAL A 144 8.28 8.92 -2.23
N THR A 145 8.59 8.14 -3.25
CA THR A 145 9.98 7.94 -3.69
C THR A 145 10.58 9.19 -4.34
N ASN A 146 9.75 10.04 -4.94
CA ASN A 146 10.18 11.33 -5.46
C ASN A 146 10.60 12.30 -4.34
N GLN A 147 9.84 12.33 -3.24
CA GLN A 147 10.12 13.20 -2.10
C GLN A 147 11.29 12.71 -1.24
N ILE A 148 11.32 11.43 -0.86
CA ILE A 148 12.38 10.92 0.03
C ILE A 148 13.70 10.64 -0.71
N GLY A 149 13.72 10.68 -2.03
CA GLY A 149 14.91 10.43 -2.83
C GLY A 149 15.41 8.98 -2.68
N THR A 150 15.30 8.17 -3.70
CA THR A 150 15.98 6.88 -3.71
C THR A 150 17.37 7.09 -4.30
N GLU A 151 18.44 6.82 -3.55
CA GLU A 151 19.83 6.92 -4.00
C GLU A 151 20.14 6.03 -5.22
N ASN A 152 19.24 5.11 -5.57
CA ASN A 152 19.37 4.14 -6.65
C ASN A 152 18.29 4.29 -7.71
N LYS A 153 18.21 5.44 -8.39
CA LYS A 153 17.42 5.52 -9.63
C LYS A 153 18.13 4.72 -10.72
N ARG A 154 17.64 3.50 -11.01
CA ARG A 154 17.98 2.81 -12.26
C ARG A 154 17.21 3.51 -13.38
N ILE A 155 17.88 4.26 -14.22
CA ILE A 155 17.35 4.77 -15.49
C ILE A 155 17.81 3.84 -16.60
#